data_7e6f2eed328306b447f50dd18e0f02e8
#
_entry.id   7e6f2eed328306b447f50dd18e0f02e8
#
_cell.length_a   1.000
_cell.length_b   1.000
_cell.length_c   1.000
_cell.angle_alpha   90.00
_cell.angle_beta   90.00
_cell.angle_gamma   90.00
#
_symmetry.space_group_name_H-M   'P 1'
#
loop_
_entity.id
_entity.type
_entity.pdbx_description
1 polymer ?
#
loop_
_entity_poly.entity_id
_entity_poly.type
_entity_poly.pdbx_seq_one_letter_code
_entity_poly.pdbx_strand_id
1 'polypeptide(L)'
;MKDENKISVVGGGLAGCEAAYQISKLGINVDLYEMRPNTKTEAHNTEYLAELVCSNSFRSDDKEYNAVGVLHEELRMSNSLIMKTADLNKVPAGSALAVDRDDFAKEINNFIKSNSKIKIINKEVKNLDEFRDQIVIVSTGPLTSGHLTEYIKNKTSENSLAFYDAIAPIIYKDTINMTIAWKQSRYDKGDGDDYINCPLSKKEYYEFI
;
A
#
# COMPACT_ATOMS: atom_id res chain seq x y z
N MET A 1 -19.19 30.12 2.17
CA MET A 1 -18.37 30.09 0.96
C MET A 1 -17.78 28.69 0.87
N LYS A 2 -18.09 27.90 -0.19
CA LYS A 2 -17.39 26.63 -0.45
C LYS A 2 -15.94 26.99 -0.73
N ASP A 3 -15.01 26.32 -0.08
CA ASP A 3 -13.58 26.51 -0.34
C ASP A 3 -13.28 25.89 -1.73
N GLU A 4 -13.30 26.74 -2.76
CA GLU A 4 -13.17 26.33 -4.17
C GLU A 4 -11.79 25.69 -4.50
N ASN A 5 -10.86 25.73 -3.55
CA ASN A 5 -9.51 25.20 -3.67
C ASN A 5 -9.26 23.96 -2.80
N LYS A 6 -10.24 23.07 -2.70
CA LYS A 6 -10.12 21.86 -1.89
C LYS A 6 -10.47 20.62 -2.67
N ILE A 7 -9.66 19.57 -2.54
CA ILE A 7 -9.87 18.25 -3.12
C ILE A 7 -10.06 17.22 -2.01
N SER A 8 -11.02 16.33 -2.18
CA SER A 8 -11.25 15.20 -1.27
C SER A 8 -10.57 13.94 -1.80
N VAL A 9 -9.83 13.25 -0.94
CA VAL A 9 -9.21 11.95 -1.24
C VAL A 9 -9.80 10.92 -0.28
N VAL A 10 -10.38 9.86 -0.80
CA VAL A 10 -11.02 8.79 -0.03
C VAL A 10 -10.13 7.54 -0.05
N GLY A 11 -9.63 7.15 1.13
CA GLY A 11 -8.70 6.05 1.36
C GLY A 11 -7.29 6.53 1.66
N GLY A 12 -6.82 6.24 2.87
CA GLY A 12 -5.48 6.60 3.37
C GLY A 12 -4.42 5.53 3.13
N GLY A 13 -4.59 4.71 2.09
CA GLY A 13 -3.59 3.75 1.63
C GLY A 13 -2.44 4.41 0.84
N LEU A 14 -1.61 3.60 0.18
CA LEU A 14 -0.46 4.09 -0.61
C LEU A 14 -0.87 5.15 -1.65
N ALA A 15 -1.87 4.82 -2.48
CA ALA A 15 -2.32 5.70 -3.55
C ALA A 15 -2.94 7.01 -3.02
N GLY A 16 -3.73 6.94 -1.94
CA GLY A 16 -4.35 8.12 -1.34
C GLY A 16 -3.35 9.04 -0.66
N CYS A 17 -2.37 8.49 0.04
CA CYS A 17 -1.28 9.28 0.63
C CYS A 17 -0.44 9.96 -0.44
N GLU A 18 -0.11 9.25 -1.53
CA GLU A 18 0.61 9.82 -2.67
C GLU A 18 -0.19 10.96 -3.32
N ALA A 19 -1.49 10.72 -3.62
CA ALA A 19 -2.36 11.73 -4.22
C ALA A 19 -2.47 12.98 -3.32
N ALA A 20 -2.74 12.79 -2.03
CA ALA A 20 -2.83 13.89 -1.08
C ALA A 20 -1.53 14.70 -1.01
N TYR A 21 -0.39 14.02 -0.99
CA TYR A 21 0.92 14.66 -0.98
C TYR A 21 1.17 15.47 -2.25
N GLN A 22 0.96 14.91 -3.43
CA GLN A 22 1.20 15.60 -4.71
C GLN A 22 0.27 16.81 -4.88
N ILE A 23 -1.01 16.67 -4.52
CA ILE A 23 -1.97 17.79 -4.55
C ILE A 23 -1.53 18.92 -3.61
N SER A 24 -1.10 18.57 -2.40
CA SER A 24 -0.64 19.56 -1.42
C SER A 24 0.57 20.35 -1.89
N LYS A 25 1.48 19.75 -2.66
CA LYS A 25 2.63 20.44 -3.27
C LYS A 25 2.21 21.52 -4.28
N LEU A 26 1.04 21.39 -4.88
CA LEU A 26 0.45 22.40 -5.76
C LEU A 26 -0.22 23.56 -4.98
N GLY A 27 -0.13 23.54 -3.64
CA GLY A 27 -0.73 24.55 -2.78
C GLY A 27 -2.23 24.35 -2.52
N ILE A 28 -2.82 23.25 -2.99
CA ILE A 28 -4.24 22.93 -2.86
C ILE A 28 -4.48 22.24 -1.51
N ASN A 29 -5.56 22.60 -0.82
CA ASN A 29 -5.96 21.93 0.42
C ASN A 29 -6.58 20.56 0.12
N VAL A 30 -6.30 19.58 0.98
CA VAL A 30 -6.77 18.20 0.83
C VAL A 30 -7.50 17.74 2.08
N ASP A 31 -8.72 17.22 1.93
CA ASP A 31 -9.39 16.41 2.94
C ASP A 31 -9.13 14.93 2.63
N LEU A 32 -8.28 14.28 3.43
CA LEU A 32 -7.97 12.86 3.31
C LEU A 32 -8.85 12.06 4.27
N TYR A 33 -9.78 11.29 3.70
CA TYR A 33 -10.69 10.44 4.45
C TYR A 33 -10.09 9.07 4.66
N GLU A 34 -9.92 8.68 5.91
CA GLU A 34 -9.46 7.36 6.32
C GLU A 34 -10.42 6.79 7.38
N MET A 35 -10.90 5.58 7.19
CA MET A 35 -11.89 5.00 8.10
C MET A 35 -11.31 4.60 9.45
N ARG A 36 -10.01 4.31 9.54
CA ARG A 36 -9.33 4.00 10.81
C ARG A 36 -9.13 5.27 11.66
N PRO A 37 -9.13 5.17 12.97
CA PRO A 37 -9.27 3.95 13.78
C PRO A 37 -10.72 3.49 14.00
N ASN A 38 -11.71 4.28 13.56
CA ASN A 38 -13.12 4.05 13.86
C ASN A 38 -13.67 2.76 13.24
N THR A 39 -13.23 2.45 12.03
CA THR A 39 -13.57 1.23 11.28
C THR A 39 -12.30 0.67 10.65
N LYS A 40 -12.10 -0.63 10.71
CA LYS A 40 -10.97 -1.31 10.07
C LYS A 40 -11.41 -2.62 9.46
N THR A 41 -10.63 -3.15 8.51
CA THR A 41 -10.78 -4.53 8.02
C THR A 41 -9.94 -5.47 8.86
N GLU A 42 -10.13 -6.79 8.69
CA GLU A 42 -9.32 -7.81 9.36
C GLU A 42 -7.84 -7.77 8.96
N ALA A 43 -7.54 -7.24 7.76
CA ALA A 43 -6.17 -7.10 7.26
C ALA A 43 -5.35 -6.00 7.95
N HIS A 44 -6.01 -5.01 8.54
CA HIS A 44 -5.32 -3.88 9.17
C HIS A 44 -4.95 -4.19 10.62
N ASN A 45 -3.69 -4.01 10.97
CA ASN A 45 -3.15 -4.22 12.31
C ASN A 45 -2.84 -2.91 13.05
N THR A 46 -2.61 -1.82 12.30
CA THR A 46 -2.24 -0.51 12.85
C THR A 46 -3.25 0.57 12.49
N GLU A 47 -3.08 1.76 13.07
CA GLU A 47 -3.82 2.97 12.71
C GLU A 47 -3.04 3.87 11.74
N TYR A 48 -1.85 3.45 11.32
CA TYR A 48 -1.02 4.23 10.42
C TYR A 48 -1.60 4.25 9.00
N LEU A 49 -1.48 5.41 8.35
CA LEU A 49 -1.72 5.54 6.92
C LEU A 49 -0.70 4.69 6.13
N ALA A 50 -1.04 4.35 4.89
CA ALA A 50 -0.19 3.57 3.98
C ALA A 50 0.31 2.23 4.56
N GLU A 51 -0.45 1.60 5.46
CA GLU A 51 -0.12 0.28 5.99
C GLU A 51 -0.05 -0.77 4.88
N LEU A 52 1.06 -1.52 4.86
CA LEU A 52 1.27 -2.62 3.91
C LEU A 52 0.63 -3.90 4.44
N VAL A 53 -0.58 -4.19 4.05
CA VAL A 53 -1.39 -5.30 4.59
C VAL A 53 -1.08 -6.66 3.94
N CYS A 54 -0.54 -6.69 2.72
CA CYS A 54 -0.24 -7.93 2.00
C CYS A 54 1.24 -8.30 2.12
N SER A 55 2.09 -7.58 1.41
CA SER A 55 3.54 -7.82 1.34
C SER A 55 4.28 -6.53 1.65
N ASN A 56 5.49 -6.66 2.20
CA ASN A 56 6.40 -5.52 2.37
C ASN A 56 7.29 -5.30 1.13
N SER A 57 7.07 -6.05 0.04
CA SER A 57 7.83 -5.94 -1.20
C SER A 57 7.05 -5.18 -2.26
N PHE A 58 7.69 -4.19 -2.83
CA PHE A 58 7.23 -3.46 -4.02
C PHE A 58 7.68 -4.14 -5.32
N ARG A 59 8.12 -5.40 -5.27
CA ARG A 59 8.65 -6.19 -6.39
C ARG A 59 10.04 -5.72 -6.83
N SER A 60 10.41 -6.02 -8.09
CA SER A 60 11.72 -5.71 -8.65
C SER A 60 11.99 -4.20 -8.71
N ASP A 61 13.19 -3.81 -8.29
CA ASP A 61 13.70 -2.43 -8.39
C ASP A 61 14.72 -2.28 -9.53
N ASP A 62 14.84 -3.29 -10.39
CA ASP A 62 15.72 -3.32 -11.53
C ASP A 62 15.12 -2.53 -12.69
N LYS A 63 15.56 -1.28 -12.85
CA LYS A 63 15.07 -0.38 -13.89
C LYS A 63 15.63 -0.67 -15.30
N GLU A 64 16.66 -1.49 -15.40
CA GLU A 64 17.28 -1.81 -16.70
C GLU A 64 16.56 -2.97 -17.39
N TYR A 65 16.04 -3.94 -16.62
CA TYR A 65 15.51 -5.19 -17.16
C TYR A 65 14.10 -5.54 -16.68
N ASN A 66 13.45 -4.68 -15.89
CA ASN A 66 12.14 -4.98 -15.32
C ASN A 66 11.19 -3.78 -15.37
N ALA A 67 10.00 -3.98 -15.95
CA ALA A 67 9.00 -2.92 -16.09
C ALA A 67 8.58 -2.29 -14.75
N VAL A 68 8.55 -3.07 -13.66
CA VAL A 68 8.24 -2.52 -12.33
C VAL A 68 9.36 -1.62 -11.84
N GLY A 69 10.63 -1.99 -12.08
CA GLY A 69 11.77 -1.14 -11.75
C GLY A 69 11.78 0.17 -12.54
N VAL A 70 11.38 0.13 -13.82
CA VAL A 70 11.19 1.35 -14.63
C VAL A 70 10.11 2.25 -14.01
N LEU A 71 8.98 1.69 -13.62
CA LEU A 71 7.91 2.44 -12.95
C LEU A 71 8.39 3.06 -11.63
N HIS A 72 9.18 2.35 -10.84
CA HIS A 72 9.77 2.91 -9.61
C HIS A 72 10.65 4.12 -9.92
N GLU A 73 11.47 4.05 -10.96
CA GLU A 73 12.34 5.17 -11.36
C GLU A 73 11.52 6.38 -11.83
N GLU A 74 10.48 6.17 -12.63
CA GLU A 74 9.56 7.24 -13.06
C GLU A 74 8.88 7.91 -11.85
N LEU A 75 8.46 7.12 -10.86
CA LEU A 75 7.90 7.65 -9.62
C LEU A 75 8.94 8.43 -8.80
N ARG A 76 10.20 7.97 -8.72
CA ARG A 76 11.30 8.71 -8.09
C ARG A 76 11.55 10.04 -8.78
N MET A 77 11.60 10.06 -10.12
CA MET A 77 11.73 11.28 -10.91
C MET A 77 10.57 12.25 -10.69
N SER A 78 9.37 11.74 -10.41
CA SER A 78 8.18 12.52 -10.05
C SER A 78 8.18 13.00 -8.59
N ASN A 79 9.24 12.74 -7.82
CA ASN A 79 9.34 13.03 -6.40
C ASN A 79 8.19 12.42 -5.57
N SER A 80 7.89 11.14 -5.82
CA SER A 80 6.90 10.36 -5.06
C SER A 80 7.26 10.28 -3.58
N LEU A 81 6.28 10.53 -2.71
CA LEU A 81 6.40 10.33 -1.27
C LEU A 81 6.62 8.84 -0.95
N ILE A 82 5.85 7.98 -1.61
CA ILE A 82 5.90 6.52 -1.40
C ILE A 82 7.29 5.99 -1.73
N MET A 83 7.85 6.36 -2.90
CA MET A 83 9.17 5.87 -3.30
C MET A 83 10.29 6.43 -2.41
N LYS A 84 10.22 7.72 -2.07
CA LYS A 84 11.17 8.34 -1.14
C LYS A 84 11.21 7.63 0.21
N THR A 85 10.03 7.33 0.76
CA THR A 85 9.94 6.65 2.06
C THR A 85 10.34 5.17 1.94
N ALA A 86 10.02 4.52 0.81
CA ALA A 86 10.46 3.14 0.56
C ALA A 86 12.00 3.03 0.50
N ASP A 87 12.65 3.96 -0.19
CA ASP A 87 14.12 3.98 -0.29
C ASP A 87 14.79 4.21 1.08
N LEU A 88 14.18 5.00 1.98
CA LEU A 88 14.68 5.26 3.33
C LEU A 88 14.52 4.07 4.28
N ASN A 89 13.50 3.24 4.06
CA ASN A 89 13.16 2.10 4.93
C ASN A 89 13.47 0.76 4.26
N LYS A 90 14.35 0.74 3.25
CA LYS A 90 14.69 -0.45 2.49
C LYS A 90 15.36 -1.51 3.36
N VAL A 91 14.94 -2.76 3.20
CA VAL A 91 15.56 -3.94 3.80
C VAL A 91 16.14 -4.84 2.71
N PRO A 92 17.17 -5.67 3.00
CA PRO A 92 17.77 -6.57 2.02
C PRO A 92 16.75 -7.56 1.43
N ALA A 93 16.63 -7.57 0.09
CA ALA A 93 15.71 -8.43 -0.64
C ALA A 93 16.18 -8.69 -2.10
N GLY A 94 17.47 -8.87 -2.31
CA GLY A 94 18.06 -9.06 -3.63
C GLY A 94 17.78 -7.88 -4.57
N SER A 95 17.23 -8.15 -5.74
CA SER A 95 16.85 -7.09 -6.70
C SER A 95 15.45 -6.49 -6.45
N ALA A 96 14.77 -6.89 -5.38
CA ALA A 96 13.48 -6.33 -5.04
C ALA A 96 13.62 -5.12 -4.10
N LEU A 97 12.68 -4.20 -4.20
CA LEU A 97 12.48 -3.15 -3.20
C LEU A 97 11.54 -3.69 -2.11
N ALA A 98 12.12 -4.08 -0.98
CA ALA A 98 11.36 -4.43 0.21
C ALA A 98 11.67 -3.45 1.33
N VAL A 99 10.72 -3.23 2.22
CA VAL A 99 10.82 -2.23 3.28
C VAL A 99 10.51 -2.82 4.66
N ASP A 100 11.03 -2.17 5.70
CA ASP A 100 10.47 -2.34 7.04
C ASP A 100 9.05 -1.78 7.03
N ARG A 101 8.08 -2.65 7.31
CA ARG A 101 6.65 -2.39 7.14
C ARG A 101 6.14 -1.31 8.09
N ASP A 102 6.59 -1.38 9.33
CA ASP A 102 6.11 -0.52 10.41
C ASP A 102 6.75 0.87 10.31
N ASP A 103 8.06 0.92 10.10
CA ASP A 103 8.78 2.20 9.95
C ASP A 103 8.35 2.93 8.69
N PHE A 104 8.13 2.23 7.58
CA PHE A 104 7.58 2.81 6.36
C PHE A 104 6.20 3.48 6.59
N ALA A 105 5.25 2.73 7.16
CA ALA A 105 3.90 3.25 7.40
C ALA A 105 3.91 4.42 8.40
N LYS A 106 4.70 4.32 9.45
CA LYS A 106 4.89 5.37 10.46
C LYS A 106 5.46 6.65 9.86
N GLU A 107 6.45 6.54 8.97
CA GLU A 107 7.06 7.70 8.34
C GLU A 107 6.08 8.39 7.38
N ILE A 108 5.36 7.65 6.52
CA ILE A 108 4.29 8.21 5.68
C ILE A 108 3.24 8.93 6.53
N ASN A 109 2.79 8.28 7.61
CA ASN A 109 1.81 8.85 8.52
C ASN A 109 2.29 10.17 9.13
N ASN A 110 3.56 10.27 9.51
CA ASN A 110 4.16 11.49 10.05
C ASN A 110 4.26 12.59 8.99
N PHE A 111 4.66 12.28 7.77
CA PHE A 111 4.68 13.22 6.66
C PHE A 111 3.31 13.82 6.37
N ILE A 112 2.30 12.97 6.27
CA ILE A 112 0.93 13.40 6.00
C ILE A 112 0.39 14.26 7.16
N LYS A 113 0.58 13.83 8.41
CA LYS A 113 0.12 14.58 9.61
C LYS A 113 0.80 15.93 9.80
N SER A 114 2.06 16.05 9.41
CA SER A 114 2.81 17.32 9.53
C SER A 114 2.50 18.32 8.40
N ASN A 115 1.83 17.89 7.35
CA ASN A 115 1.52 18.76 6.21
C ASN A 115 0.29 19.63 6.48
N SER A 116 0.48 20.94 6.62
CA SER A 116 -0.59 21.90 6.93
C SER A 116 -1.70 22.00 5.86
N LYS A 117 -1.45 21.50 4.64
CA LYS A 117 -2.42 21.45 3.55
C LYS A 117 -3.28 20.19 3.56
N ILE A 118 -2.93 19.18 4.35
CA ILE A 118 -3.65 17.91 4.40
C ILE A 118 -4.38 17.79 5.74
N LYS A 119 -5.69 17.70 5.69
CA LYS A 119 -6.53 17.41 6.84
C LYS A 119 -6.96 15.95 6.80
N ILE A 120 -6.54 15.16 7.78
CA ILE A 120 -7.03 13.78 7.94
C ILE A 120 -8.40 13.81 8.61
N ILE A 121 -9.35 13.09 8.02
CA ILE A 121 -10.71 12.94 8.53
C ILE A 121 -10.95 11.44 8.77
N ASN A 122 -11.00 11.06 10.03
CA ASN A 122 -11.25 9.67 10.44
C ASN A 122 -12.73 9.32 10.31
N LYS A 123 -13.14 8.99 9.08
CA LYS A 123 -14.52 8.68 8.72
C LYS A 123 -14.57 7.65 7.59
N GLU A 124 -15.41 6.62 7.76
CA GLU A 124 -15.79 5.76 6.64
C GLU A 124 -16.70 6.54 5.67
N VAL A 125 -16.27 6.61 4.41
CA VAL A 125 -17.09 7.14 3.32
C VAL A 125 -17.92 6.00 2.75
N LYS A 126 -19.23 6.04 2.98
CA LYS A 126 -20.16 4.97 2.55
C LYS A 126 -20.75 5.19 1.16
N ASN A 127 -20.79 6.43 0.72
CA ASN A 127 -21.23 6.84 -0.60
C ASN A 127 -20.55 8.15 -1.01
N LEU A 128 -20.62 8.51 -2.29
CA LEU A 128 -19.99 9.70 -2.83
C LEU A 128 -20.96 10.88 -3.00
N ASP A 129 -22.21 10.75 -2.58
CA ASP A 129 -23.24 11.81 -2.76
C ASP A 129 -22.93 13.07 -1.94
N GLU A 130 -22.19 12.94 -0.85
CA GLU A 130 -21.75 14.09 -0.04
C GLU A 130 -20.72 14.99 -0.76
N PHE A 131 -20.13 14.50 -1.86
CA PHE A 131 -19.08 15.19 -2.62
C PHE A 131 -19.55 15.70 -4.00
N ARG A 132 -20.86 15.75 -4.27
CA ARG A 132 -21.43 16.01 -5.63
C ARG A 132 -20.86 17.23 -6.36
N ASP A 133 -20.46 18.25 -5.63
CA ASP A 133 -19.93 19.49 -6.23
C ASP A 133 -18.43 19.67 -5.95
N GLN A 134 -17.71 18.59 -5.73
CA GLN A 134 -16.28 18.61 -5.39
C GLN A 134 -15.51 17.64 -6.29
N ILE A 135 -14.22 17.89 -6.44
CA ILE A 135 -13.31 16.91 -7.01
C ILE A 135 -13.00 15.87 -5.93
N VAL A 136 -13.25 14.60 -6.26
CA VAL A 136 -13.01 13.48 -5.36
C VAL A 136 -12.13 12.45 -6.05
N ILE A 137 -11.08 12.03 -5.35
CA ILE A 137 -10.23 10.89 -5.74
C ILE A 137 -10.59 9.72 -4.84
N VAL A 138 -11.06 8.62 -5.42
CA VAL A 138 -11.34 7.38 -4.69
C VAL A 138 -10.14 6.45 -4.83
N SER A 139 -9.46 6.18 -3.72
CA SER A 139 -8.20 5.42 -3.66
C SER A 139 -8.22 4.36 -2.56
N THR A 140 -9.39 3.77 -2.33
CA THR A 140 -9.63 2.80 -1.25
C THR A 140 -9.04 1.41 -1.53
N GLY A 141 -8.63 1.14 -2.77
CA GLY A 141 -7.96 -0.10 -3.16
C GLY A 141 -8.80 -1.37 -2.95
N PRO A 142 -8.16 -2.53 -2.78
CA PRO A 142 -8.85 -3.81 -2.67
C PRO A 142 -9.62 -3.99 -1.36
N LEU A 143 -9.34 -3.19 -0.34
CA LEU A 143 -10.00 -3.24 0.97
C LEU A 143 -11.09 -2.17 1.12
N THR A 144 -11.73 -1.78 0.02
CA THR A 144 -12.89 -0.88 0.01
C THR A 144 -14.01 -1.44 0.89
N SER A 145 -14.60 -0.58 1.74
CA SER A 145 -15.70 -1.02 2.62
C SER A 145 -16.91 -1.51 1.84
N GLY A 146 -17.67 -2.45 2.41
CA GLY A 146 -18.82 -3.05 1.76
C GLY A 146 -19.87 -2.02 1.30
N HIS A 147 -20.12 -0.99 2.09
CA HIS A 147 -21.06 0.07 1.74
C HIS A 147 -20.62 0.87 0.50
N LEU A 148 -19.35 1.28 0.44
CA LEU A 148 -18.82 2.02 -0.71
C LEU A 148 -18.73 1.15 -1.94
N THR A 149 -18.36 -0.13 -1.78
CA THR A 149 -18.35 -1.12 -2.86
C THR A 149 -19.73 -1.25 -3.50
N GLU A 150 -20.77 -1.41 -2.69
CA GLU A 150 -22.13 -1.54 -3.17
C GLU A 150 -22.64 -0.26 -3.86
N TYR A 151 -22.32 0.90 -3.28
CA TYR A 151 -22.59 2.19 -3.90
C TYR A 151 -21.96 2.31 -5.30
N ILE A 152 -20.69 1.96 -5.45
CA ILE A 152 -19.97 2.00 -6.73
C ILE A 152 -20.60 1.04 -7.74
N LYS A 153 -20.89 -0.21 -7.35
CA LYS A 153 -21.57 -1.19 -8.20
C LYS A 153 -22.90 -0.65 -8.74
N ASN A 154 -23.70 -0.07 -7.87
CA ASN A 154 -25.01 0.49 -8.25
C ASN A 154 -24.88 1.70 -9.20
N LYS A 155 -23.84 2.51 -9.07
CA LYS A 155 -23.60 3.69 -9.93
C LYS A 155 -23.01 3.32 -11.29
N THR A 156 -22.17 2.32 -11.36
CA THR A 156 -21.48 1.90 -12.59
C THR A 156 -22.26 0.82 -13.34
N SER A 157 -23.23 0.19 -12.69
CA SER A 157 -23.92 -1.02 -13.19
C SER A 157 -22.94 -2.18 -13.46
N GLU A 158 -21.76 -2.18 -12.81
CA GLU A 158 -20.69 -3.16 -13.00
C GLU A 158 -20.82 -4.29 -11.99
N ASN A 159 -21.14 -5.49 -12.48
CA ASN A 159 -21.29 -6.68 -11.64
C ASN A 159 -19.95 -7.41 -11.36
N SER A 160 -18.88 -7.04 -12.07
CA SER A 160 -17.56 -7.70 -11.99
C SER A 160 -16.56 -7.03 -11.04
N LEU A 161 -16.98 -6.04 -10.25
CA LEU A 161 -16.14 -5.48 -9.20
C LEU A 161 -15.87 -6.56 -8.13
N ALA A 162 -14.66 -7.06 -8.13
CA ALA A 162 -14.18 -8.01 -7.14
C ALA A 162 -13.14 -7.33 -6.23
N PHE A 163 -13.34 -7.45 -4.93
CA PHE A 163 -12.41 -6.99 -3.92
C PHE A 163 -11.84 -8.22 -3.22
N TYR A 164 -10.53 -8.41 -3.32
CA TYR A 164 -9.85 -9.54 -2.72
C TYR A 164 -8.98 -9.06 -1.58
N ASP A 165 -9.09 -9.75 -0.45
CA ASP A 165 -8.11 -9.65 0.61
C ASP A 165 -6.94 -10.58 0.27
N ALA A 166 -5.76 -9.99 0.09
CA ALA A 166 -4.53 -10.71 -0.26
C ALA A 166 -3.58 -10.71 0.94
N ILE A 167 -4.02 -11.29 2.06
CA ILE A 167 -3.16 -11.43 3.25
C ILE A 167 -2.09 -12.48 2.95
N ALA A 168 -0.82 -12.08 2.95
CA ALA A 168 0.29 -13.02 2.91
C ALA A 168 0.48 -13.65 4.31
N PRO A 169 0.63 -14.99 4.40
CA PRO A 169 0.94 -15.64 5.68
C PRO A 169 2.25 -15.11 6.24
N ILE A 170 2.23 -14.72 7.51
CA ILE A 170 3.42 -14.28 8.25
C ILE A 170 3.71 -15.31 9.31
N ILE A 171 4.95 -15.81 9.35
CA ILE A 171 5.42 -16.78 10.34
C ILE A 171 6.54 -16.18 11.18
N TYR A 172 6.63 -16.57 12.43
CA TYR A 172 7.71 -16.16 13.31
C TYR A 172 9.03 -16.82 12.90
N LYS A 173 10.10 -16.04 12.81
CA LYS A 173 11.42 -16.51 12.38
C LYS A 173 11.96 -17.65 13.26
N ASP A 174 11.72 -17.61 14.54
CA ASP A 174 12.14 -18.62 15.51
C ASP A 174 11.39 -19.96 15.38
N THR A 175 10.27 -19.99 14.67
CA THR A 175 9.54 -21.21 14.35
C THR A 175 10.05 -21.93 13.10
N ILE A 176 11.01 -21.33 12.36
CA ILE A 176 11.57 -21.90 11.14
C ILE A 176 12.66 -22.91 11.48
N ASN A 177 12.51 -24.14 11.01
CA ASN A 177 13.55 -25.15 11.16
C ASN A 177 14.69 -24.95 10.17
N MET A 178 15.73 -24.22 10.60
CA MET A 178 16.92 -23.90 9.80
C MET A 178 17.83 -25.11 9.54
N THR A 179 17.51 -26.32 10.03
CA THR A 179 18.21 -27.55 9.60
C THR A 179 17.68 -28.09 8.27
N ILE A 180 16.49 -27.66 7.87
CA ILE A 180 15.81 -28.04 6.62
C ILE A 180 15.78 -26.84 5.66
N ALA A 181 15.42 -25.67 6.18
CA ALA A 181 15.42 -24.42 5.43
C ALA A 181 16.83 -23.85 5.32
N TRP A 182 17.09 -23.09 4.25
CA TRP A 182 18.39 -22.43 4.05
C TRP A 182 18.19 -21.00 3.52
N LYS A 183 19.23 -20.20 3.65
CA LYS A 183 19.25 -18.85 3.11
C LYS A 183 19.85 -18.85 1.70
N GLN A 184 19.24 -18.15 0.78
CA GLN A 184 19.74 -17.96 -0.57
C GLN A 184 18.95 -16.86 -1.28
N SER A 185 19.61 -16.01 -2.02
CA SER A 185 18.95 -15.03 -2.88
C SER A 185 18.27 -15.71 -4.06
N ARG A 186 17.13 -15.18 -4.48
CA ARG A 186 16.37 -15.71 -5.61
C ARG A 186 17.14 -15.50 -6.91
N TYR A 187 17.38 -16.58 -7.67
CA TYR A 187 18.14 -16.58 -8.92
C TYR A 187 19.59 -16.08 -8.77
N ASP A 188 20.17 -16.23 -7.59
CA ASP A 188 21.52 -15.75 -7.27
C ASP A 188 21.72 -14.24 -7.58
N LYS A 189 20.62 -13.45 -7.51
CA LYS A 189 20.65 -12.00 -7.70
C LYS A 189 20.73 -11.30 -6.36
N GLY A 190 21.61 -10.28 -6.27
CA GLY A 190 21.90 -9.54 -5.04
C GLY A 190 23.13 -10.08 -4.31
N ASP A 191 23.44 -9.44 -3.18
CA ASP A 191 24.73 -9.64 -2.48
C ASP A 191 24.70 -10.78 -1.44
N GLY A 192 23.68 -11.67 -1.45
CA GLY A 192 23.71 -12.69 -0.44
C GLY A 192 22.46 -13.52 -0.18
N ASP A 193 22.17 -13.73 1.09
CA ASP A 193 21.25 -14.69 1.67
C ASP A 193 19.92 -14.05 2.10
N ASP A 194 19.31 -13.26 1.22
CA ASP A 194 18.19 -12.36 1.59
C ASP A 194 16.88 -13.12 1.86
N TYR A 195 16.75 -14.35 1.37
CA TYR A 195 15.54 -15.14 1.52
C TYR A 195 15.80 -16.44 2.28
N ILE A 196 14.78 -16.87 3.04
CA ILE A 196 14.75 -18.21 3.60
C ILE A 196 13.95 -19.11 2.65
N ASN A 197 14.62 -20.12 2.12
CA ASN A 197 14.05 -21.09 1.20
C ASN A 197 13.61 -22.33 1.98
N CYS A 198 12.35 -22.73 1.81
CA CYS A 198 11.78 -23.92 2.41
C CYS A 198 11.55 -24.98 1.32
N PRO A 199 12.22 -26.13 1.35
CA PRO A 199 12.02 -27.18 0.35
C PRO A 199 10.64 -27.84 0.53
N LEU A 200 10.09 -28.28 -0.59
CA LEU A 200 8.95 -29.20 -0.63
C LEU A 200 9.41 -30.52 -1.24
N SER A 201 9.06 -31.64 -0.64
CA SER A 201 9.18 -32.93 -1.32
C SER A 201 8.19 -32.99 -2.49
N LYS A 202 8.41 -33.92 -3.43
CA LYS A 202 7.49 -34.11 -4.55
C LYS A 202 6.06 -34.41 -4.06
N LYS A 203 5.91 -35.13 -2.96
CA LYS A 203 4.61 -35.45 -2.39
C LYS A 203 3.92 -34.21 -1.84
N GLU A 204 4.61 -33.42 -1.00
CA GLU A 204 4.08 -32.17 -0.45
C GLU A 204 3.73 -31.15 -1.54
N TYR A 205 4.53 -31.09 -2.61
CA TYR A 205 4.22 -30.23 -3.76
C TYR A 205 2.90 -30.62 -4.44
N TYR A 206 2.66 -31.93 -4.66
CA TYR A 206 1.41 -32.38 -5.27
C TYR A 206 0.20 -32.33 -4.33
N GLU A 207 0.41 -32.31 -3.01
CA GLU A 207 -0.66 -32.09 -2.04
C GLU A 207 -1.03 -30.60 -1.92
N PHE A 208 -0.09 -29.69 -2.27
CA PHE A 208 -0.27 -28.25 -2.22
C PHE A 208 -1.01 -27.70 -3.44
N ILE A 209 -0.84 -28.26 -4.64
CA ILE A 209 -1.48 -27.85 -5.88
C ILE A 209 -2.80 -28.56 -6.11
#